data_42374bdae513ae9934c4c9014000eeea
#
_entry.id   42374bdae513ae9934c4c9014000eeea
#
_cell.length_a   1.000
_cell.length_b   1.000
_cell.length_c   1.000
_cell.angle_alpha   90.00
_cell.angle_beta   90.00
_cell.angle_gamma   90.00
#
_symmetry.space_group_name_H-M   'P 1'
#
loop_
_entity.id
_entity.type
_entity.pdbx_description
1 polymer ?
#
loop_
_entity_poly.entity_id
_entity_poly.type
_entity_poly.pdbx_seq_one_letter_code
_entity_poly.pdbx_strand_id
1 'polypeptide(L)' 'MEKQQQTMEEYLLSQLDTPVVLKDGTTMQKPDGTPMTKQEAIATNILNLAMKGDVKAAQYIQNIQARATMPSVLVV' A
#
# COMPACT_ATOMS: atom_id res chain seq x y z
N MET A 1 -14.28 -30.96 -3.11
CA MET A 1 -14.04 -30.21 -3.39
C MET A 1 -13.01 -29.60 -3.00
N GLU A 2 -12.38 -29.21 -3.50
CA GLU A 2 -11.40 -28.71 -3.11
C GLU A 2 -11.48 -27.38 -3.14
N LYS A 3 -11.12 -26.83 -2.39
CA LYS A 3 -11.12 -25.62 -2.32
C LYS A 3 -10.03 -25.03 -2.96
N GLN A 4 -10.12 -24.04 -3.67
CA GLN A 4 -9.04 -23.45 -4.18
C GLN A 4 -8.27 -22.78 -3.20
N GLN A 5 -7.00 -22.87 -3.15
CA GLN A 5 -6.16 -22.21 -2.23
C GLN A 5 -5.58 -21.03 -2.87
N GLN A 6 -5.59 -19.89 -2.20
CA GLN A 6 -4.97 -18.69 -2.70
C GLN A 6 -3.48 -18.81 -2.53
N THR A 7 -2.72 -18.24 -3.45
CA THR A 7 -1.30 -18.11 -3.28
C THR A 7 -1.06 -17.02 -2.23
N MET A 8 0.14 -16.97 -1.74
CA MET A 8 0.52 -15.93 -0.79
C MET A 8 0.30 -14.56 -1.38
N GLU A 9 0.63 -14.38 -2.66
CA GLU A 9 0.46 -13.10 -3.31
C GLU A 9 -1.00 -12.72 -3.39
N GLU A 10 -1.84 -13.67 -3.76
CA GLU A 10 -3.27 -13.39 -3.86
C GLU A 10 -3.85 -13.01 -2.51
N TYR A 11 -3.43 -13.71 -1.47
CA TYR A 11 -3.91 -13.41 -0.14
C TYR A 11 -3.47 -12.02 0.28
N LEU A 12 -2.21 -11.68 0.07
CA LEU A 12 -1.70 -10.37 0.43
C LEU A 12 -2.46 -9.27 -0.29
N LEU A 13 -2.68 -9.45 -1.58
CA LEU A 13 -3.39 -8.44 -2.35
C LEU A 13 -4.82 -8.26 -1.84
N SER A 14 -5.47 -9.37 -1.48
CA SER A 14 -6.82 -9.27 -0.97
C SER A 14 -6.88 -8.56 0.38
N GLN A 15 -5.83 -8.68 1.18
CA GLN A 15 -5.80 -8.04 2.49
C GLN A 15 -5.51 -6.54 2.39
N LEU A 16 -4.83 -6.12 1.34
CA LEU A 16 -4.49 -4.71 1.20
C LEU A 16 -5.69 -3.80 1.12
N ASP A 17 -6.81 -4.31 0.63
CA ASP A 17 -8.01 -3.50 0.51
C ASP A 17 -8.88 -3.52 1.75
N THR A 18 -8.49 -4.26 2.77
CA THR A 18 -9.30 -4.34 3.97
C THR A 18 -8.90 -3.25 4.95
N PRO A 19 -9.82 -2.83 5.81
CA PRO A 19 -9.52 -1.75 6.76
C PRO A 19 -8.51 -2.16 7.81
N VAL A 20 -7.80 -1.18 8.34
CA VAL A 20 -6.91 -1.39 9.47
C VAL A 20 -7.78 -1.40 10.72
N VAL A 21 -7.73 -2.49 11.48
CA VAL A 21 -8.50 -2.61 12.71
C VAL A 21 -7.58 -2.38 13.90
N LEU A 22 -7.97 -1.48 14.77
CA LEU A 22 -7.18 -1.15 15.95
C LEU A 22 -7.46 -2.14 17.05
N LYS A 23 -6.66 -2.08 18.09
CA LYS A 23 -6.79 -3.02 19.20
C LYS A 23 -8.15 -3.02 19.86
N ASP A 24 -8.81 -1.89 19.88
CA ASP A 24 -10.10 -1.78 20.50
C ASP A 24 -11.24 -2.18 19.57
N GLY A 25 -10.93 -2.67 18.39
CA GLY A 25 -11.95 -3.12 17.45
C GLY A 25 -12.46 -2.07 16.49
N THR A 26 -12.04 -0.83 16.66
CA THR A 26 -12.46 0.20 15.72
C THR A 26 -11.52 0.23 14.54
N THR A 27 -11.95 0.86 13.45
CA THR A 27 -11.10 0.98 12.29
C THR A 27 -10.37 2.31 12.30
N MET A 28 -9.16 2.30 11.74
CA MET A 28 -8.40 3.53 11.60
C MET A 28 -9.05 4.34 10.48
N GLN A 29 -9.17 5.63 10.68
CA GLN A 29 -9.84 6.47 9.71
C GLN A 29 -8.91 7.50 9.14
N LYS A 30 -9.19 7.87 7.89
CA LYS A 30 -8.47 8.96 7.25
C LYS A 30 -9.07 10.28 7.71
N PRO A 31 -8.39 11.39 7.45
CA PRO A 31 -8.93 12.71 7.86
C PRO A 31 -10.32 12.99 7.33
N ASP A 32 -10.70 12.40 6.21
CA ASP A 32 -12.03 12.62 5.64
C ASP A 32 -13.09 11.70 6.26
N GLY A 33 -12.72 10.91 7.26
CA GLY A 33 -13.67 10.05 7.96
C GLY A 33 -13.88 8.68 7.37
N THR A 34 -13.27 8.37 6.24
CA THR A 34 -13.42 7.05 5.65
C THR A 34 -12.39 6.09 6.24
N PRO A 35 -12.69 4.80 6.27
CA PRO A 35 -11.75 3.84 6.81
C PRO A 35 -10.46 3.79 5.99
N MET A 36 -9.33 3.69 6.67
CA MET A 36 -8.04 3.57 6.00
C MET A 36 -7.79 2.11 5.72
N THR A 37 -7.45 1.78 4.49
CA THR A 37 -7.12 0.40 4.14
C THR A 37 -5.70 0.11 4.57
N LYS A 38 -5.36 -1.18 4.64
CA LYS A 38 -4.01 -1.58 4.98
C LYS A 38 -3.01 -1.06 3.96
N GLN A 39 -3.38 -1.05 2.68
CA GLN A 39 -2.51 -0.51 1.66
C GLN A 39 -2.21 0.97 1.91
N GLU A 40 -3.23 1.74 2.27
CA GLU A 40 -3.05 3.15 2.55
C GLU A 40 -2.16 3.37 3.78
N ALA A 41 -2.34 2.53 4.80
CA ALA A 41 -1.52 2.63 6.00
C ALA A 41 -0.06 2.32 5.71
N ILE A 42 0.20 1.31 4.89
CA ILE A 42 1.55 0.96 4.51
C ILE A 42 2.18 2.08 3.70
N ALA A 43 1.44 2.63 2.75
CA ALA A 43 1.95 3.73 1.94
C ALA A 43 2.28 4.95 2.79
N THR A 44 1.43 5.26 3.77
CA THR A 44 1.68 6.36 4.67
C THR A 44 2.95 6.13 5.48
N ASN A 45 3.15 4.91 5.93
CA ASN A 45 4.33 4.58 6.70
C ASN A 45 5.60 4.73 5.86
N ILE A 46 5.56 4.31 4.61
CA ILE A 46 6.70 4.45 3.71
C ILE A 46 7.00 5.93 3.48
N LEU A 47 5.95 6.73 3.29
CA LEU A 47 6.15 8.17 3.12
C LEU A 47 6.79 8.78 4.35
N ASN A 48 6.33 8.40 5.53
CA ASN A 48 6.88 8.93 6.77
C ASN A 48 8.35 8.53 6.93
N LEU A 49 8.69 7.30 6.58
CA LEU A 49 10.07 6.87 6.66
C LEU A 49 10.96 7.66 5.70
N ALA A 50 10.48 7.87 4.48
CA ALA A 50 11.25 8.63 3.51
C ALA A 50 11.46 10.06 3.96
N MET A 51 10.45 10.65 4.59
CA MET A 51 10.55 12.01 5.08
C MET A 51 11.53 12.11 6.24
N LYS A 52 11.74 11.02 6.95
CA LYS A 52 12.70 10.99 8.05
C LYS A 52 14.11 10.67 7.58
N GLY A 53 14.29 10.42 6.31
CA GLY A 53 15.61 10.18 5.76
C GLY A 53 15.96 8.75 5.44
N ASP A 54 14.96 7.85 5.51
CA ASP A 54 15.22 6.45 5.17
C ASP A 54 15.47 6.34 3.66
N VAL A 55 16.68 5.94 3.30
CA VAL A 55 17.09 5.92 1.91
C VAL A 55 16.33 4.87 1.12
N LYS A 56 16.09 3.71 1.71
CA LYS A 56 15.39 2.66 0.98
C LYS A 56 13.95 3.05 0.70
N ALA A 57 13.29 3.68 1.68
CA ALA A 57 11.93 4.14 1.47
C ALA A 57 11.88 5.21 0.40
N ALA A 58 12.84 6.12 0.42
CA ALA A 58 12.92 7.17 -0.59
C ALA A 58 13.15 6.58 -1.98
N GLN A 59 14.02 5.60 -2.09
CA GLN A 59 14.29 4.95 -3.36
C GLN A 59 13.06 4.22 -3.89
N TYR A 60 12.33 3.58 -2.99
CA TYR A 60 11.11 2.89 -3.38
C TYR A 60 10.10 3.87 -3.98
N ILE A 61 9.95 5.02 -3.34
CA ILE A 61 9.03 6.05 -3.83
C ILE A 61 9.51 6.59 -5.17
N GLN A 62 10.81 6.85 -5.30
CA GLN A 62 11.36 7.34 -6.55
C GLN A 62 11.13 6.34 -7.69
N ASN A 63 11.25 5.06 -7.41
CA ASN A 63 11.01 4.06 -8.43
C ASN A 63 9.55 4.06 -8.87
N ILE A 64 8.64 4.24 -7.93
CA ILE A 64 7.23 4.32 -8.26
C ILE A 64 6.96 5.55 -9.10
N GLN A 65 7.54 6.69 -8.72
CA GLN A 65 7.37 7.91 -9.46
C GLN A 65 7.89 7.78 -10.88
N ALA A 66 9.05 7.15 -11.03
CA ALA A 66 9.63 6.98 -12.35
C ALA A 66 8.72 6.16 -13.25
N ARG A 67 8.12 5.11 -12.71
CA ARG A 67 7.22 4.30 -13.49
C ARG A 67 5.94 5.03 -13.81
N ALA A 68 5.43 5.79 -12.86
CA ALA A 68 4.18 6.50 -13.05
C ALA A 68 4.30 7.63 -14.04
N THR A 69 5.46 8.30 -14.06
CA THR A 69 5.64 9.44 -14.93
C THR A 69 6.27 9.08 -16.26
N MET A 70 6.76 7.85 -16.40
CA MET A 70 7.34 7.45 -17.64
C MET A 70 6.25 7.34 -18.68
N PRO A 71 6.37 8.00 -19.78
CA PRO A 71 5.29 7.97 -20.77
C PRO A 71 5.17 6.61 -21.39
N SER A 72 3.96 6.16 -21.49
CA SER A 72 3.75 4.87 -22.11
C SER A 72 4.07 4.91 -23.55
N VAL A 73 4.23 6.08 -24.08
CA VAL A 73 4.59 6.18 -25.44
C VAL A 73 5.90 5.55 -25.74
N LEU A 74 6.68 5.32 -24.73
CA LEU A 74 7.94 4.68 -24.96
C LEU A 74 7.75 3.31 -25.53
N VAL A 75 6.60 2.81 -25.40
CA VAL A 75 6.34 1.53 -25.89
C VAL A 75 6.18 1.50 -27.35
N VAL A 76 5.97 2.57 -27.94
CA VAL A 76 5.71 2.63 -29.33
C VAL A 76 6.75 2.05 -30.18
#